data_91ee2660553fd464fb109edf941a1658
#
_entry.id   91ee2660553fd464fb109edf941a1658
#
_cell.length_a   1.000
_cell.length_b   1.000
_cell.length_c   1.000
_cell.angle_alpha   90.00
_cell.angle_beta   90.00
_cell.angle_gamma   90.00
#
_symmetry.space_group_name_H-M   'P 1'
#
loop_
_entity.id
_entity.type
_entity.pdbx_description
1 polymer ?
#
loop_
_entity_poly.entity_id
_entity_poly.type
_entity_poly.pdbx_seq_one_letter_code
_entity_poly.pdbx_strand_id
1 'polypeptide(L)'
;MDGCRGSYYNMFLDVKGFNKKQKRLVTEAALFFIDKLIHPNTVNVLELTIVRKKLWADGFCQYEDSNIRPRSFVLEISKDLEGEELIKTIAHELVHVKQYVKGELK
;
A
#
# COMPACT_ATOMS: atom_id res chain seq x y z
N MET A 1 18.18 6.04 -10.81
CA MET A 1 17.89 5.47 -10.41
C MET A 1 17.95 4.95 -9.51
N ASP A 2 17.90 5.14 -9.23
CA ASP A 2 18.05 4.73 -8.50
C ASP A 2 18.03 3.42 -8.35
N GLY A 3 18.52 2.83 -8.93
CA GLY A 3 18.63 1.46 -9.06
C GLY A 3 18.69 0.63 -7.86
N CYS A 4 18.99 1.13 -6.87
CA CYS A 4 19.14 0.41 -5.61
C CYS A 4 17.85 -0.13 -5.05
N ARG A 5 16.76 0.05 -5.75
CA ARG A 5 15.48 -0.47 -5.28
C ARG A 5 14.98 -1.63 -6.12
N GLY A 6 15.87 -2.53 -6.43
CA GLY A 6 15.57 -3.62 -7.33
C GLY A 6 14.26 -4.32 -7.08
N SER A 7 13.89 -4.58 -5.83
CA SER A 7 12.68 -5.31 -5.53
C SER A 7 11.39 -4.56 -5.87
N TYR A 8 11.48 -3.27 -6.18
CA TYR A 8 10.31 -2.46 -6.48
C TYR A 8 10.16 -2.14 -7.95
N TYR A 9 11.10 -2.52 -8.77
CA TYR A 9 11.12 -2.12 -10.18
C TYR A 9 9.88 -2.52 -10.94
N ASN A 10 9.34 -3.67 -10.65
CA ASN A 10 8.20 -4.20 -11.37
C ASN A 10 6.89 -4.03 -10.63
N MET A 11 6.93 -3.50 -9.43
CA MET A 11 5.72 -3.26 -8.69
C MET A 11 5.03 -2.03 -9.22
N PHE A 12 3.72 -2.13 -9.43
CA PHE A 12 2.92 -0.95 -9.75
C PHE A 12 2.47 -0.30 -8.45
N LEU A 13 2.85 0.94 -8.24
CA LEU A 13 2.42 1.72 -7.07
C LEU A 13 1.90 3.07 -7.55
N ASP A 14 0.64 3.36 -7.27
CA ASP A 14 0.02 4.62 -7.61
C ASP A 14 -0.53 5.26 -6.34
N VAL A 15 -0.19 6.52 -6.11
CA VAL A 15 -0.62 7.26 -4.92
C VAL A 15 -1.38 8.49 -5.38
N LYS A 16 -2.66 8.58 -5.03
CA LYS A 16 -3.57 9.61 -5.53
C LYS A 16 -4.24 10.39 -4.42
N GLY A 17 -4.57 11.64 -4.70
CA GLY A 17 -5.37 12.45 -3.79
C GLY A 17 -4.60 13.12 -2.67
N PHE A 18 -3.30 13.01 -2.67
CA PHE A 18 -2.43 13.64 -1.67
C PHE A 18 -1.73 14.84 -2.28
N ASN A 19 -1.39 15.83 -1.45
CA ASN A 19 -0.56 16.91 -1.93
C ASN A 19 0.85 16.37 -2.18
N LYS A 20 1.70 17.19 -2.80
CA LYS A 20 3.03 16.74 -3.20
C LYS A 20 3.87 16.21 -2.03
N LYS A 21 3.84 16.93 -0.91
CA LYS A 21 4.60 16.55 0.27
C LYS A 21 4.07 15.25 0.87
N GLN A 22 2.76 15.12 0.98
CA GLN A 22 2.14 13.92 1.52
C GLN A 22 2.35 12.72 0.61
N LYS A 23 2.25 12.94 -0.70
CA LYS A 23 2.47 11.86 -1.66
C LYS A 23 3.85 11.26 -1.51
N ARG A 24 4.86 12.11 -1.33
CA ARG A 24 6.22 11.65 -1.12
C ARG A 24 6.33 10.84 0.16
N LEU A 25 5.75 11.35 1.24
CA LEU A 25 5.76 10.68 2.53
C LEU A 25 5.08 9.32 2.47
N VAL A 26 3.89 9.28 1.88
CA VAL A 26 3.13 8.04 1.74
C VAL A 26 3.88 7.02 0.88
N THR A 27 4.45 7.48 -0.22
CA THR A 27 5.21 6.60 -1.11
C THR A 27 6.40 5.98 -0.38
N GLU A 28 7.18 6.79 0.32
CA GLU A 28 8.34 6.29 1.05
C GLU A 28 7.95 5.34 2.16
N ALA A 29 6.89 5.67 2.89
CA ALA A 29 6.41 4.80 3.96
C ALA A 29 5.91 3.48 3.40
N ALA A 30 5.15 3.52 2.31
CA ALA A 30 4.62 2.31 1.70
C ALA A 30 5.74 1.38 1.25
N LEU A 31 6.75 1.93 0.59
CA LEU A 31 7.87 1.12 0.13
C LEU A 31 8.64 0.51 1.29
N PHE A 32 8.82 1.28 2.37
CA PHE A 32 9.49 0.78 3.55
C PHE A 32 8.76 -0.41 4.16
N PHE A 33 7.44 -0.28 4.35
CA PHE A 33 6.67 -1.36 4.96
C PHE A 33 6.52 -2.57 4.05
N ILE A 34 6.36 -2.35 2.75
CA ILE A 34 6.28 -3.44 1.79
C ILE A 34 7.55 -4.27 1.83
N ASP A 35 8.70 -3.60 1.91
CA ASP A 35 9.99 -4.29 1.99
C ASP A 35 10.07 -5.18 3.22
N LYS A 36 9.45 -4.76 4.32
CA LYS A 36 9.47 -5.53 5.58
C LYS A 36 8.45 -6.66 5.61
N LEU A 37 7.34 -6.50 4.91
CA LEU A 37 6.19 -7.38 5.07
C LEU A 37 6.03 -8.40 3.95
N ILE A 38 6.51 -8.11 2.75
CA ILE A 38 6.19 -8.92 1.57
C ILE A 38 7.47 -9.38 0.87
N HIS A 39 7.48 -10.66 0.51
CA HIS A 39 8.63 -11.25 -0.17
C HIS A 39 8.86 -10.57 -1.52
N PRO A 40 10.13 -10.32 -1.89
CA PRO A 40 10.45 -9.63 -3.15
C PRO A 40 9.82 -10.25 -4.40
N ASN A 41 9.74 -11.56 -4.46
CA ASN A 41 9.13 -12.22 -5.63
C ASN A 41 7.65 -11.86 -5.78
N THR A 42 6.96 -11.66 -4.67
CA THR A 42 5.57 -11.25 -4.68
C THR A 42 5.44 -9.77 -5.01
N VAL A 43 6.36 -8.94 -4.51
CA VAL A 43 6.36 -7.51 -4.78
C VAL A 43 6.44 -7.24 -6.27
N ASN A 44 7.18 -8.05 -7.01
CA ASN A 44 7.33 -7.87 -8.45
C ASN A 44 6.02 -7.98 -9.24
N VAL A 45 5.02 -8.64 -8.68
CA VAL A 45 3.73 -8.81 -9.38
C VAL A 45 2.60 -8.08 -8.67
N LEU A 46 2.93 -7.28 -7.69
CA LEU A 46 1.95 -6.57 -6.87
C LEU A 46 1.51 -5.28 -7.54
N GLU A 47 0.20 -5.02 -7.51
CA GLU A 47 -0.36 -3.75 -7.94
C GLU A 47 -1.01 -3.11 -6.74
N LEU A 48 -0.59 -1.91 -6.40
CA LEU A 48 -1.07 -1.23 -5.21
C LEU A 48 -1.44 0.21 -5.55
N THR A 49 -2.67 0.58 -5.25
CA THR A 49 -3.14 1.95 -5.38
C THR A 49 -3.49 2.45 -3.99
N ILE A 50 -2.97 3.61 -3.63
CA ILE A 50 -3.28 4.26 -2.36
C ILE A 50 -4.02 5.55 -2.70
N VAL A 51 -5.26 5.68 -2.26
CA VAL A 51 -6.10 6.80 -2.61
C VAL A 51 -6.64 7.45 -1.35
N ARG A 52 -6.72 8.78 -1.37
CA ARG A 52 -7.25 9.56 -0.26
C ARG A 52 -8.72 9.84 -0.51
N LYS A 53 -9.56 9.56 0.48
CA LYS A 53 -11.01 9.74 0.35
C LYS A 53 -11.61 10.27 1.65
N LYS A 54 -12.80 10.83 1.53
CA LYS A 54 -13.58 11.19 2.69
C LYS A 54 -14.20 9.90 3.22
N LEU A 55 -13.76 9.47 4.40
CA LEU A 55 -14.19 8.22 5.01
C LEU A 55 -14.67 8.47 6.43
N TRP A 56 -15.55 7.59 6.90
CA TRP A 56 -15.98 7.60 8.30
C TRP A 56 -15.04 6.75 9.18
N ALA A 57 -14.09 6.08 8.60
CA ALA A 57 -13.05 5.31 9.29
C ALA A 57 -11.69 5.80 8.82
N ASP A 58 -10.61 5.32 9.44
CA ASP A 58 -9.26 5.76 9.08
C ASP A 58 -8.82 5.25 7.71
N GLY A 59 -9.17 4.01 7.40
CA GLY A 59 -8.80 3.45 6.12
C GLY A 59 -9.44 2.10 5.86
N PHE A 60 -9.31 1.66 4.61
CA PHE A 60 -9.79 0.34 4.17
C PHE A 60 -8.79 -0.25 3.20
N CYS A 61 -8.70 -1.57 3.22
CA CYS A 61 -7.90 -2.33 2.26
C CYS A 61 -8.86 -3.22 1.45
N GLN A 62 -8.83 -3.07 0.13
CA GLN A 62 -9.68 -3.86 -0.77
C GLN A 62 -8.79 -4.51 -1.83
N TYR A 63 -9.18 -5.67 -2.29
CA TYR A 63 -8.51 -6.29 -3.43
C TYR A 63 -9.47 -6.30 -4.62
N GLU A 64 -8.89 -6.17 -5.81
CA GLU A 64 -9.68 -5.99 -7.02
C GLU A 64 -9.72 -7.22 -7.91
N ASP A 65 -8.80 -8.16 -7.72
CA ASP A 65 -8.83 -9.39 -8.50
C ASP A 65 -9.49 -10.50 -7.69
N SER A 66 -9.97 -11.52 -8.39
CA SER A 66 -10.69 -12.61 -7.75
C SER A 66 -9.83 -13.84 -7.52
N ASN A 67 -8.53 -13.67 -7.48
CA ASN A 67 -7.60 -14.76 -7.25
C ASN A 67 -7.66 -15.25 -5.81
N ILE A 68 -7.32 -16.51 -5.60
CA ILE A 68 -7.23 -17.07 -4.25
C ILE A 68 -6.23 -16.26 -3.42
N ARG A 69 -5.14 -15.80 -4.07
CA ARG A 69 -4.16 -14.91 -3.45
C ARG A 69 -4.11 -13.64 -4.27
N PRO A 70 -4.91 -12.64 -3.88
CA PRO A 70 -4.97 -11.40 -4.66
C PRO A 70 -3.62 -10.72 -4.81
N ARG A 71 -3.45 -10.00 -5.91
CA ARG A 71 -2.22 -9.25 -6.19
C ARG A 71 -2.52 -7.78 -6.50
N SER A 72 -3.78 -7.42 -6.63
CA SER A 72 -4.19 -6.06 -6.97
C SER A 72 -5.01 -5.49 -5.82
N PHE A 73 -4.53 -4.41 -5.21
CA PHE A 73 -5.13 -3.85 -4.01
C PHE A 73 -5.36 -2.36 -4.14
N VAL A 74 -6.40 -1.88 -3.46
CA VAL A 74 -6.65 -0.45 -3.28
C VAL A 74 -6.71 -0.19 -1.78
N LEU A 75 -5.89 0.76 -1.31
CA LEU A 75 -5.96 1.26 0.05
C LEU A 75 -6.67 2.60 0.03
N GLU A 76 -7.77 2.72 0.74
CA GLU A 76 -8.49 3.98 0.88
C GLU A 76 -8.12 4.58 2.24
N ILE A 77 -7.65 5.81 2.23
CA ILE A 77 -7.11 6.47 3.42
C ILE A 77 -7.90 7.75 3.68
N SER A 78 -8.31 7.96 4.91
CA SER A 78 -9.11 9.11 5.29
C SER A 78 -8.41 10.44 5.01
N LYS A 79 -9.17 11.41 4.54
CA LYS A 79 -8.66 12.77 4.33
C LYS A 79 -8.26 13.46 5.62
N ASP A 80 -8.77 12.99 6.75
CA ASP A 80 -8.53 13.62 8.04
C ASP A 80 -7.20 13.25 8.67
N LEU A 81 -6.50 12.27 8.10
CA LEU A 81 -5.25 11.79 8.68
C LEU A 81 -4.05 12.58 8.17
N GLU A 82 -3.14 12.91 9.07
CA GLU A 82 -1.91 13.62 8.74
C GLU A 82 -0.78 13.10 9.60
N GLY A 83 0.45 13.34 9.15
CA GLY A 83 1.65 13.04 9.91
C GLY A 83 1.73 11.60 10.38
N GLU A 84 1.95 11.42 11.66
CA GLU A 84 2.16 10.11 12.24
C GLU A 84 0.93 9.21 12.11
N GLU A 85 -0.27 9.77 12.25
CA GLU A 85 -1.48 8.98 12.11
C GLU A 85 -1.65 8.45 10.70
N LEU A 86 -1.28 9.26 9.71
CA LEU A 86 -1.30 8.82 8.32
C LEU A 86 -0.36 7.64 8.10
N ILE A 87 0.85 7.74 8.63
CA ILE A 87 1.85 6.67 8.47
C ILE A 87 1.38 5.39 9.17
N LYS A 88 0.83 5.51 10.36
CA LYS A 88 0.33 4.34 11.10
C LYS A 88 -0.79 3.64 10.34
N THR A 89 -1.68 4.40 9.72
CA THR A 89 -2.77 3.83 8.97
C THR A 89 -2.26 3.12 7.72
N ILE A 90 -1.30 3.71 7.02
CA ILE A 90 -0.67 3.06 5.87
C ILE A 90 -0.09 1.72 6.30
N ALA A 91 0.65 1.69 7.40
CA ALA A 91 1.26 0.45 7.90
C ALA A 91 0.18 -0.59 8.23
N HIS A 92 -0.89 -0.16 8.89
CA HIS A 92 -1.98 -1.05 9.28
C HIS A 92 -2.63 -1.70 8.05
N GLU A 93 -2.92 -0.90 7.03
CA GLU A 93 -3.54 -1.43 5.82
C GLU A 93 -2.59 -2.34 5.03
N LEU A 94 -1.30 -2.05 5.06
CA LEU A 94 -0.33 -2.91 4.38
C LEU A 94 -0.19 -4.26 5.07
N VAL A 95 -0.42 -4.34 6.37
CA VAL A 95 -0.47 -5.63 7.05
C VAL A 95 -1.61 -6.48 6.47
N HIS A 96 -2.75 -5.86 6.17
CA HIS A 96 -3.85 -6.57 5.54
C HIS A 96 -3.48 -7.05 4.13
N VAL A 97 -2.77 -6.21 3.36
CA VAL A 97 -2.27 -6.62 2.04
C VAL A 97 -1.38 -7.86 2.20
N LYS A 98 -0.46 -7.84 3.15
CA LYS A 98 0.41 -8.97 3.42
C LYS A 98 -0.41 -10.23 3.74
N GLN A 99 -1.44 -10.08 4.56
CA GLN A 99 -2.26 -11.21 4.96
C GLN A 99 -3.02 -11.81 3.77
N TYR A 100 -3.56 -10.96 2.89
CA TYR A 100 -4.24 -11.44 1.68
C TYR A 100 -3.25 -12.13 0.73
N VAL A 101 -2.09 -11.52 0.54
CA VAL A 101 -1.07 -12.04 -0.35
C VAL A 101 -0.61 -13.43 0.09
N LYS A 102 -0.50 -13.64 1.39
CA LYS A 102 -0.07 -14.92 1.95
C LYS A 102 -1.21 -15.90 2.17
N GLY A 103 -2.45 -15.47 1.90
CA GLY A 103 -3.59 -16.33 2.12
C GLY A 103 -3.94 -16.52 3.58
N GLU A 104 -3.54 -15.60 4.43
CA GLU A 104 -3.84 -15.65 5.87
C GLU A 104 -5.23 -15.15 6.20
N LEU A 105 -5.81 -14.33 5.33
CA LEU A 105 -7.18 -13.86 5.46
C LEU A 105 -8.07 -14.56 4.44
N LYS A 106 -9.27 -14.82 4.85
CA LYS A 106 -10.23 -15.50 3.98
C LYS A 106 -11.54 -14.74 3.90
#